data_ff40f0d59caf2c33f529337e5709ffc4
#
_entry.id   ff40f0d59caf2c33f529337e5709ffc4
#
_cell.length_a   1.000
_cell.length_b   1.000
_cell.length_c   1.000
_cell.angle_alpha   90.00
_cell.angle_beta   90.00
_cell.angle_gamma   90.00
#
_symmetry.space_group_name_H-M   'P 1'
#
loop_
_entity.id
_entity.type
_entity.pdbx_description
1 polymer ?
#
loop_
_entity_poly.entity_id
_entity_poly.type
_entity_poly.pdbx_seq_one_letter_code
_entity_poly.pdbx_strand_id
1 'polypeptide(L)'
;TVRPSITLDTGERSEDDLTHKLVDILRINQRLLENMEAGAPQLIVEDLWELLQYHVTTYFDNEASGVPPARHRSGRPLKTLTQRLKGKEGRFRSNLSGKRVNFSARTVISPDPNISINEVGVPEMIAKEVTVPTYVNEWNIEELKEAILNGPNIHPGANYVKKHINGKEMKVRVLDDESNDNREVVVENLQYGDIVMRHLKDGDIVLFNRQPSLHRMSMMAHEVRVLPYKTFRLNLCVCPPYNADFDGDEMNMHVFQTDESRAEAKSLMRVQEHILSPRFGGPIIGAIHDHISGAYLLTRDGFTVREDDAFQMIRKSHLLNNEYVD
;
A
#
# COMPACT_ATOMS: atom_id res chain seq x y z
N THR A 1 -21.24 0.26 -6.69
CA THR A 1 -22.67 0.03 -6.38
C THR A 1 -22.85 -0.49 -4.97
N VAL A 2 -23.92 -0.05 -4.30
CA VAL A 2 -24.22 -0.44 -2.91
C VAL A 2 -24.73 -1.89 -2.85
N ARG A 3 -25.31 -2.39 -3.93
CA ARG A 3 -25.92 -3.73 -4.07
C ARG A 3 -25.51 -4.37 -5.39
N PRO A 4 -24.23 -4.72 -5.57
CA PRO A 4 -23.79 -5.35 -6.81
C PRO A 4 -24.35 -6.77 -6.90
N SER A 5 -24.82 -7.15 -8.08
CA SER A 5 -25.12 -8.53 -8.43
C SER A 5 -23.80 -9.21 -8.85
N ILE A 6 -23.51 -10.36 -8.27
CA ILE A 6 -22.27 -11.10 -8.49
C ILE A 6 -22.56 -12.33 -9.32
N THR A 7 -21.80 -12.53 -10.40
CA THR A 7 -21.87 -13.77 -11.19
C THR A 7 -21.02 -14.84 -10.50
N LEU A 8 -21.64 -15.98 -10.18
CA LEU A 8 -20.94 -17.13 -9.61
C LEU A 8 -20.19 -17.91 -10.73
N ASP A 9 -19.25 -18.73 -10.32
CA ASP A 9 -18.47 -19.60 -11.26
C ASP A 9 -19.40 -20.55 -12.06
N THR A 10 -20.58 -20.84 -11.53
CA THR A 10 -21.64 -21.63 -12.21
C THR A 10 -22.39 -20.87 -13.30
N GLY A 11 -22.10 -19.57 -13.48
CA GLY A 11 -22.82 -18.70 -14.41
C GLY A 11 -24.13 -18.11 -13.85
N GLU A 12 -24.57 -18.53 -12.66
CA GLU A 12 -25.74 -17.93 -11.99
C GLU A 12 -25.39 -16.58 -11.37
N ARG A 13 -26.37 -15.67 -11.37
CA ARG A 13 -26.27 -14.38 -10.68
C ARG A 13 -26.79 -14.48 -9.25
N SER A 14 -25.92 -14.16 -8.31
CA SER A 14 -26.29 -14.00 -6.90
C SER A 14 -26.61 -12.54 -6.61
N GLU A 15 -27.78 -12.30 -6.04
CA GLU A 15 -28.20 -10.98 -5.61
C GLU A 15 -27.77 -10.70 -4.17
N ASP A 16 -27.55 -9.41 -3.85
CA ASP A 16 -27.17 -8.97 -2.51
C ASP A 16 -28.30 -9.19 -1.48
N ASP A 17 -27.92 -9.41 -0.22
CA ASP A 17 -28.87 -9.63 0.87
C ASP A 17 -29.87 -8.47 1.05
N LEU A 18 -29.44 -7.23 0.81
CA LEU A 18 -30.34 -6.07 0.83
C LEU A 18 -31.39 -6.10 -0.28
N THR A 19 -31.05 -6.65 -1.45
CA THR A 19 -32.01 -6.81 -2.55
C THR A 19 -33.13 -7.76 -2.15
N HIS A 20 -32.81 -8.88 -1.52
CA HIS A 20 -33.83 -9.81 -1.00
C HIS A 20 -34.74 -9.16 0.01
N LYS A 21 -34.18 -8.41 0.98
CA LYS A 21 -35.00 -7.69 1.98
C LYS A 21 -35.90 -6.62 1.37
N LEU A 22 -35.42 -5.87 0.40
CA LEU A 22 -36.23 -4.86 -0.30
C LEU A 22 -37.36 -5.48 -1.09
N VAL A 23 -37.13 -6.62 -1.75
CA VAL A 23 -38.16 -7.37 -2.45
C VAL A 23 -39.22 -7.85 -1.48
N ASP A 24 -38.82 -8.37 -0.31
CA ASP A 24 -39.78 -8.79 0.73
C ASP A 24 -40.65 -7.62 1.23
N ILE A 25 -40.04 -6.48 1.53
CA ILE A 25 -40.73 -5.25 1.95
C ILE A 25 -41.74 -4.82 0.89
N LEU A 26 -41.35 -4.74 -0.37
CA LEU A 26 -42.20 -4.33 -1.47
C LEU A 26 -43.41 -5.30 -1.66
N ARG A 27 -43.15 -6.61 -1.60
CA ARG A 27 -44.21 -7.64 -1.73
C ARG A 27 -45.23 -7.55 -0.61
N ILE A 28 -44.78 -7.41 0.63
CA ILE A 28 -45.70 -7.31 1.77
C ILE A 28 -46.44 -5.97 1.75
N ASN A 29 -45.79 -4.88 1.40
CA ASN A 29 -46.43 -3.58 1.25
C ASN A 29 -47.53 -3.62 0.19
N GLN A 30 -47.26 -4.23 -0.97
CA GLN A 30 -48.27 -4.39 -2.03
C GLN A 30 -49.46 -5.24 -1.55
N ARG A 31 -49.19 -6.35 -0.87
CA ARG A 31 -50.24 -7.18 -0.28
C ARG A 31 -51.06 -6.44 0.76
N LEU A 32 -50.46 -5.66 1.62
CA LEU A 32 -51.14 -4.85 2.61
C LEU A 32 -52.07 -3.84 1.92
N LEU A 33 -51.58 -3.15 0.90
CA LEU A 33 -52.36 -2.19 0.12
C LEU A 33 -53.61 -2.85 -0.49
N GLU A 34 -53.42 -3.96 -1.20
CA GLU A 34 -54.49 -4.73 -1.84
C GLU A 34 -55.56 -5.19 -0.83
N ASN A 35 -55.16 -5.67 0.35
CA ASN A 35 -56.11 -6.10 1.39
C ASN A 35 -56.82 -4.90 2.03
N MET A 36 -56.17 -3.76 2.19
CA MET A 36 -56.82 -2.53 2.68
C MET A 36 -57.89 -2.02 1.69
N GLU A 37 -57.56 -1.99 0.39
CA GLU A 37 -58.48 -1.58 -0.68
C GLU A 37 -59.68 -2.55 -0.85
N ALA A 38 -59.43 -3.86 -0.67
CA ALA A 38 -60.46 -4.89 -0.73
C ALA A 38 -61.39 -4.95 0.51
N GLY A 39 -61.14 -4.15 1.55
CA GLY A 39 -61.91 -4.17 2.80
C GLY A 39 -61.75 -5.47 3.59
N ALA A 40 -60.57 -6.07 3.58
CA ALA A 40 -60.30 -7.31 4.33
C ALA A 40 -60.50 -7.14 5.85
N PRO A 41 -60.75 -8.25 6.58
CA PRO A 41 -60.89 -8.23 8.04
C PRO A 41 -59.70 -7.57 8.72
N GLN A 42 -59.96 -6.76 9.75
CA GLN A 42 -58.91 -5.99 10.44
C GLN A 42 -57.75 -6.87 10.94
N LEU A 43 -58.02 -8.08 11.41
CA LEU A 43 -57.00 -9.04 11.85
C LEU A 43 -55.97 -9.34 10.76
N ILE A 44 -56.41 -9.52 9.52
CA ILE A 44 -55.50 -9.80 8.38
C ILE A 44 -54.63 -8.57 8.06
N VAL A 45 -55.23 -7.38 8.14
CA VAL A 45 -54.50 -6.12 7.92
C VAL A 45 -53.45 -5.92 9.02
N GLU A 46 -53.78 -6.20 10.28
CA GLU A 46 -52.83 -6.12 11.40
C GLU A 46 -51.69 -7.14 11.28
N ASP A 47 -51.99 -8.38 10.91
CA ASP A 47 -50.94 -9.40 10.67
C ASP A 47 -49.97 -8.99 9.54
N LEU A 48 -50.49 -8.44 8.45
CA LEU A 48 -49.65 -7.94 7.36
C LEU A 48 -48.85 -6.71 7.76
N TRP A 49 -49.38 -5.84 8.60
CA TRP A 49 -48.69 -4.69 9.16
C TRP A 49 -47.52 -5.13 10.06
N GLU A 50 -47.75 -6.08 10.96
CA GLU A 50 -46.71 -6.66 11.81
C GLU A 50 -45.59 -7.30 10.96
N LEU A 51 -45.98 -8.06 9.92
CA LEU A 51 -45.02 -8.68 9.01
C LEU A 51 -44.21 -7.63 8.25
N LEU A 52 -44.83 -6.55 7.79
CA LEU A 52 -44.11 -5.43 7.15
C LEU A 52 -43.13 -4.77 8.13
N GLN A 53 -43.58 -4.52 9.37
CA GLN A 53 -42.76 -3.98 10.44
C GLN A 53 -41.53 -4.86 10.71
N TYR A 54 -41.72 -6.19 10.79
CA TYR A 54 -40.64 -7.17 10.92
C TYR A 54 -39.63 -7.05 9.78
N HIS A 55 -40.08 -6.98 8.53
CA HIS A 55 -39.16 -6.87 7.37
C HIS A 55 -38.40 -5.55 7.36
N VAL A 56 -39.03 -4.44 7.72
CA VAL A 56 -38.39 -3.13 7.84
C VAL A 56 -37.38 -3.14 9.00
N THR A 57 -37.74 -3.66 10.16
CA THR A 57 -36.82 -3.76 11.30
C THR A 57 -35.58 -4.58 10.94
N THR A 58 -35.78 -5.76 10.35
CA THR A 58 -34.64 -6.63 9.95
C THR A 58 -33.87 -6.11 8.75
N TYR A 59 -34.42 -5.20 7.96
CA TYR A 59 -33.68 -4.47 6.93
C TYR A 59 -32.65 -3.49 7.53
N PHE A 60 -33.03 -2.80 8.59
CA PHE A 60 -32.12 -1.90 9.31
C PHE A 60 -31.16 -2.69 10.21
N ASP A 61 -31.68 -3.58 11.05
CA ASP A 61 -30.90 -4.37 11.99
C ASP A 61 -31.43 -5.80 12.11
N ASN A 62 -30.65 -6.73 11.54
CA ASN A 62 -30.97 -8.16 11.59
C ASN A 62 -30.50 -8.86 12.89
N GLU A 63 -29.91 -8.12 13.82
CA GLU A 63 -29.51 -8.59 15.15
C GLU A 63 -30.29 -7.90 16.27
N ALA A 64 -31.43 -7.27 15.96
CA ALA A 64 -32.26 -6.58 16.93
C ALA A 64 -32.76 -7.56 18.01
N SER A 65 -32.64 -7.15 19.27
CA SER A 65 -33.10 -7.97 20.41
C SER A 65 -34.60 -8.22 20.35
N GLY A 66 -35.03 -9.46 20.60
CA GLY A 66 -36.41 -9.86 20.60
C GLY A 66 -37.05 -10.09 19.22
N VAL A 67 -36.27 -9.92 18.14
CA VAL A 67 -36.77 -10.18 16.77
C VAL A 67 -35.96 -11.34 16.18
N PRO A 68 -36.64 -12.39 15.63
CA PRO A 68 -35.91 -13.49 15.00
C PRO A 68 -35.16 -12.99 13.75
N PRO A 69 -33.87 -13.35 13.59
CA PRO A 69 -33.06 -12.87 12.46
C PRO A 69 -33.56 -13.46 11.13
N ALA A 70 -33.68 -12.63 10.12
CA ALA A 70 -33.95 -13.05 8.75
C ALA A 70 -32.76 -13.85 8.19
N ARG A 71 -33.02 -14.97 7.53
CA ARG A 71 -32.02 -15.91 7.04
C ARG A 71 -32.14 -16.13 5.52
N HIS A 72 -31.03 -16.37 4.89
CA HIS A 72 -30.96 -16.87 3.52
C HIS A 72 -31.44 -18.33 3.45
N ARG A 73 -31.74 -18.85 2.26
CA ARG A 73 -32.13 -20.28 2.06
C ARG A 73 -31.07 -21.26 2.60
N SER A 74 -29.80 -20.86 2.63
CA SER A 74 -28.70 -21.65 3.22
C SER A 74 -28.64 -21.63 4.76
N GLY A 75 -29.59 -21.00 5.43
CA GLY A 75 -29.61 -20.86 6.89
C GLY A 75 -28.74 -19.72 7.44
N ARG A 76 -27.89 -19.11 6.63
CA ARG A 76 -27.04 -17.98 6.99
C ARG A 76 -27.91 -16.73 7.30
N PRO A 77 -27.64 -16.00 8.41
CA PRO A 77 -28.32 -14.72 8.66
C PRO A 77 -27.96 -13.70 7.58
N LEU A 78 -28.94 -12.90 7.18
CA LEU A 78 -28.74 -11.86 6.17
C LEU A 78 -27.91 -10.71 6.76
N LYS A 79 -26.99 -10.18 5.96
CA LYS A 79 -26.17 -9.01 6.29
C LYS A 79 -26.89 -7.75 5.82
N THR A 80 -27.53 -7.04 6.77
CA THR A 80 -28.31 -5.84 6.50
C THR A 80 -27.57 -4.55 6.86
N LEU A 81 -28.22 -3.41 6.95
CA LEU A 81 -27.53 -2.10 7.08
C LEU A 81 -26.65 -2.01 8.31
N THR A 82 -27.15 -2.34 9.49
CA THR A 82 -26.36 -2.30 10.73
C THR A 82 -25.17 -3.24 10.66
N GLN A 83 -25.33 -4.45 10.13
CA GLN A 83 -24.27 -5.44 9.99
C GLN A 83 -23.20 -5.02 8.96
N ARG A 84 -23.55 -4.17 8.00
CA ARG A 84 -22.57 -3.58 7.07
C ARG A 84 -21.69 -2.53 7.73
N LEU A 85 -22.19 -1.84 8.73
CA LEU A 85 -21.48 -0.76 9.43
C LEU A 85 -20.69 -1.27 10.64
N LYS A 86 -21.31 -2.21 11.37
CA LYS A 86 -20.83 -2.72 12.66
C LYS A 86 -19.69 -3.74 12.51
N GLY A 87 -18.84 -3.78 13.51
CA GLY A 87 -17.84 -4.84 13.68
C GLY A 87 -16.52 -4.65 12.89
N LYS A 88 -15.65 -5.64 13.02
CA LYS A 88 -14.29 -5.63 12.44
C LYS A 88 -14.30 -5.56 10.91
N GLU A 89 -15.25 -6.23 10.28
CA GLU A 89 -15.41 -6.29 8.81
C GLU A 89 -16.41 -5.25 8.29
N GLY A 90 -16.92 -4.40 9.16
CA GLY A 90 -17.86 -3.34 8.82
C GLY A 90 -17.18 -2.15 8.14
N ARG A 91 -18.01 -1.25 7.63
CA ARG A 91 -17.55 -0.10 6.84
C ARG A 91 -16.60 0.80 7.59
N PHE A 92 -16.85 1.04 8.88
CA PHE A 92 -15.99 1.94 9.67
C PHE A 92 -14.59 1.38 9.87
N ARG A 93 -14.46 0.15 10.34
CA ARG A 93 -13.15 -0.43 10.71
C ARG A 93 -12.36 -0.96 9.51
N SER A 94 -13.02 -1.49 8.48
CA SER A 94 -12.33 -2.12 7.33
C SER A 94 -12.19 -1.25 6.09
N ASN A 95 -12.95 -0.14 5.98
CA ASN A 95 -12.95 0.68 4.77
C ASN A 95 -12.71 2.18 5.01
N LEU A 96 -12.98 2.70 6.21
CA LEU A 96 -12.83 4.11 6.54
C LEU A 96 -11.63 4.37 7.46
N SER A 97 -11.55 3.70 8.61
CA SER A 97 -10.39 3.83 9.53
C SER A 97 -9.14 3.17 8.98
N GLY A 98 -9.27 2.05 8.29
CA GLY A 98 -8.20 1.37 7.58
C GLY A 98 -8.71 0.82 6.25
N LYS A 99 -7.92 0.98 5.19
CA LYS A 99 -8.25 0.51 3.84
C LYS A 99 -7.01 0.03 3.11
N ARG A 100 -7.22 -0.80 2.08
CA ARG A 100 -6.14 -1.20 1.17
C ARG A 100 -5.78 -0.02 0.28
N VAL A 101 -4.48 0.17 0.06
CA VAL A 101 -3.95 1.29 -0.71
C VAL A 101 -3.20 0.77 -1.94
N ASN A 102 -3.21 1.60 -3.00
CA ASN A 102 -2.44 1.36 -4.21
C ASN A 102 -1.00 1.86 -4.04
N PHE A 103 -0.14 1.59 -5.01
CA PHE A 103 1.27 1.96 -5.03
C PHE A 103 2.02 1.43 -3.81
N SER A 104 1.74 0.19 -3.45
CA SER A 104 2.41 -0.54 -2.39
C SER A 104 2.94 -1.87 -2.90
N ALA A 105 4.00 -2.34 -2.28
CA ALA A 105 4.61 -3.63 -2.57
C ALA A 105 4.88 -4.38 -1.26
N ARG A 106 4.96 -5.69 -1.34
CA ARG A 106 5.26 -6.56 -0.21
C ARG A 106 6.13 -7.73 -0.66
N THR A 107 7.22 -7.95 0.05
CA THR A 107 8.07 -9.13 -0.14
C THR A 107 8.85 -9.44 1.13
N VAL A 108 9.52 -10.56 1.12
CA VAL A 108 10.42 -11.00 2.20
C VAL A 108 11.63 -10.07 2.29
N ILE A 109 12.15 -9.87 3.49
CA ILE A 109 13.34 -9.08 3.75
C ILE A 109 14.58 -9.95 3.87
N SER A 110 15.73 -9.39 3.46
CA SER A 110 17.05 -10.01 3.61
C SER A 110 18.04 -8.98 4.16
N PRO A 111 19.04 -9.39 4.95
CA PRO A 111 20.05 -8.48 5.46
C PRO A 111 21.02 -8.06 4.36
N ASP A 112 21.44 -6.81 4.40
CA ASP A 112 22.53 -6.29 3.59
C ASP A 112 23.35 -5.24 4.38
N PRO A 113 24.53 -5.59 4.87
CA PRO A 113 25.38 -4.67 5.63
C PRO A 113 26.05 -3.60 4.77
N ASN A 114 26.02 -3.72 3.43
CA ASN A 114 26.70 -2.81 2.51
C ASN A 114 25.86 -1.59 2.12
N ILE A 115 24.56 -1.61 2.39
CA ILE A 115 23.68 -0.43 2.20
C ILE A 115 23.66 0.42 3.45
N SER A 116 23.43 1.72 3.29
CA SER A 116 23.32 2.66 4.40
C SER A 116 22.05 2.42 5.24
N ILE A 117 22.01 2.94 6.48
CA ILE A 117 20.84 2.82 7.35
C ILE A 117 19.59 3.51 6.79
N ASN A 118 19.78 4.54 5.97
CA ASN A 118 18.70 5.29 5.32
C ASN A 118 18.30 4.70 3.95
N GLU A 119 19.02 3.72 3.44
CA GLU A 119 18.70 3.04 2.18
C GLU A 119 17.87 1.79 2.39
N VAL A 120 17.10 1.43 1.38
CA VAL A 120 16.42 0.14 1.25
C VAL A 120 16.67 -0.43 -0.15
N GLY A 121 17.11 -1.67 -0.20
CA GLY A 121 17.26 -2.38 -1.47
C GLY A 121 15.91 -2.84 -1.99
N VAL A 122 15.55 -2.40 -3.19
CA VAL A 122 14.29 -2.74 -3.85
C VAL A 122 14.56 -3.63 -5.05
N PRO A 123 13.88 -4.78 -5.20
CA PRO A 123 13.99 -5.62 -6.38
C PRO A 123 13.63 -4.86 -7.67
N GLU A 124 14.40 -5.03 -8.72
CA GLU A 124 14.15 -4.39 -10.02
C GLU A 124 12.73 -4.70 -10.56
N MET A 125 12.22 -5.91 -10.32
CA MET A 125 10.88 -6.30 -10.72
C MET A 125 9.81 -5.43 -10.05
N ILE A 126 9.96 -5.12 -8.76
CA ILE A 126 9.06 -4.24 -8.02
C ILE A 126 9.24 -2.79 -8.50
N ALA A 127 10.48 -2.36 -8.73
CA ALA A 127 10.78 -1.01 -9.20
C ALA A 127 10.14 -0.70 -10.57
N LYS A 128 9.97 -1.71 -11.44
CA LYS A 128 9.27 -1.59 -12.72
C LYS A 128 7.74 -1.53 -12.60
N GLU A 129 7.19 -2.19 -11.60
CA GLU A 129 5.73 -2.28 -11.42
C GLU A 129 5.17 -1.06 -10.70
N VAL A 130 5.82 -0.64 -9.61
CA VAL A 130 5.37 0.51 -8.82
C VAL A 130 5.96 1.80 -9.38
N THR A 131 5.08 2.73 -9.76
CA THR A 131 5.49 3.94 -10.49
C THR A 131 5.45 5.20 -9.65
N VAL A 132 6.33 6.13 -9.97
CA VAL A 132 6.43 7.46 -9.36
C VAL A 132 5.94 8.51 -10.38
N PRO A 133 4.94 9.34 -10.03
CA PRO A 133 4.54 10.45 -10.88
C PRO A 133 5.62 11.53 -10.89
N THR A 134 6.03 11.95 -12.08
CA THR A 134 7.01 13.02 -12.27
C THR A 134 6.46 14.00 -13.29
N TYR A 135 6.34 15.28 -12.90
CA TYR A 135 5.93 16.35 -13.80
C TYR A 135 7.05 16.69 -14.77
N VAL A 136 6.69 16.84 -16.05
CA VAL A 136 7.64 17.22 -17.09
C VAL A 136 7.95 18.71 -16.97
N ASN A 137 9.25 19.01 -16.85
CA ASN A 137 9.78 20.38 -16.80
C ASN A 137 11.05 20.51 -17.66
N GLU A 138 11.63 21.69 -17.73
CA GLU A 138 12.82 21.99 -18.56
C GLU A 138 14.05 21.15 -18.17
N TRP A 139 14.17 20.78 -16.89
CA TRP A 139 15.37 20.10 -16.38
C TRP A 139 15.31 18.58 -16.51
N ASN A 140 14.11 18.00 -16.56
CA ASN A 140 13.92 16.55 -16.53
C ASN A 140 13.38 15.95 -17.82
N ILE A 141 13.05 16.77 -18.82
CA ILE A 141 12.38 16.31 -20.05
C ILE A 141 13.21 15.28 -20.82
N GLU A 142 14.53 15.45 -20.90
CA GLU A 142 15.40 14.54 -21.63
C GLU A 142 15.50 13.17 -20.90
N GLU A 143 15.66 13.18 -19.58
CA GLU A 143 15.63 11.95 -18.77
C GLU A 143 14.29 11.20 -18.91
N LEU A 144 13.18 11.95 -18.92
CA LEU A 144 11.84 11.34 -19.06
C LEU A 144 11.57 10.82 -20.46
N LYS A 145 12.11 11.45 -21.51
CA LYS A 145 12.07 10.92 -22.87
C LYS A 145 12.82 9.59 -22.99
N GLU A 146 14.02 9.53 -22.41
CA GLU A 146 14.80 8.29 -22.35
C GLU A 146 14.04 7.18 -21.61
N ALA A 147 13.43 7.50 -20.47
CA ALA A 147 12.60 6.54 -19.72
C ALA A 147 11.40 6.03 -20.52
N ILE A 148 10.76 6.88 -21.34
CA ILE A 148 9.66 6.46 -22.22
C ILE A 148 10.18 5.56 -23.35
N LEU A 149 11.33 5.88 -23.94
CA LEU A 149 11.96 5.04 -24.97
C LEU A 149 12.37 3.65 -24.46
N ASN A 150 12.87 3.58 -23.23
CA ASN A 150 13.16 2.30 -22.56
C ASN A 150 11.90 1.45 -22.34
N GLY A 151 10.74 2.09 -22.17
CA GLY A 151 9.47 1.41 -22.02
C GLY A 151 9.26 0.73 -20.66
N PRO A 152 8.25 -0.16 -20.54
CA PRO A 152 7.89 -0.77 -19.26
C PRO A 152 8.81 -1.93 -18.84
N ASN A 153 9.54 -2.56 -19.76
CA ASN A 153 10.30 -3.77 -19.46
C ASN A 153 11.77 -3.51 -19.13
N ILE A 154 12.33 -2.37 -19.54
CA ILE A 154 13.72 -2.01 -19.28
C ILE A 154 13.77 -0.97 -18.16
N HIS A 155 14.58 -1.20 -17.14
CA HIS A 155 14.82 -0.26 -16.06
C HIS A 155 16.11 0.58 -16.35
N PRO A 156 16.05 1.91 -16.19
CA PRO A 156 14.93 2.78 -15.82
C PRO A 156 13.97 3.04 -17.01
N GLY A 157 12.66 2.97 -16.76
CA GLY A 157 11.65 3.13 -17.79
C GLY A 157 10.37 3.82 -17.29
N ALA A 158 9.34 3.83 -18.13
CA ALA A 158 8.04 4.41 -17.81
C ALA A 158 6.88 3.53 -18.30
N ASN A 159 5.79 3.47 -17.52
CA ASN A 159 4.64 2.62 -17.83
C ASN A 159 3.56 3.37 -18.59
N TYR A 160 3.29 4.64 -18.25
CA TYR A 160 2.30 5.46 -18.95
C TYR A 160 2.52 6.96 -18.69
N VAL A 161 1.95 7.77 -19.57
CA VAL A 161 1.96 9.24 -19.48
C VAL A 161 0.53 9.73 -19.27
N LYS A 162 0.32 10.60 -18.32
CA LYS A 162 -0.94 11.29 -18.11
C LYS A 162 -0.88 12.66 -18.76
N LYS A 163 -1.82 12.92 -19.65
CA LYS A 163 -1.96 14.20 -20.34
C LYS A 163 -3.26 14.89 -19.96
N HIS A 164 -3.21 16.20 -19.86
CA HIS A 164 -4.41 17.04 -19.68
C HIS A 164 -4.84 17.59 -21.02
N ILE A 165 -5.86 16.97 -21.62
CA ILE A 165 -6.44 17.43 -22.90
C ILE A 165 -7.87 17.88 -22.67
N ASN A 166 -8.17 19.14 -23.00
CA ASN A 166 -9.52 19.73 -22.85
C ASN A 166 -10.13 19.60 -21.45
N GLY A 167 -9.31 19.74 -20.39
CA GLY A 167 -9.75 19.62 -19.00
C GLY A 167 -10.04 18.19 -18.54
N LYS A 168 -9.71 17.17 -19.34
CA LYS A 168 -9.80 15.77 -18.96
C LYS A 168 -8.42 15.12 -18.89
N GLU A 169 -8.22 14.31 -17.86
CA GLU A 169 -7.02 13.50 -17.70
C GLU A 169 -7.10 12.28 -18.64
N MET A 170 -6.17 12.18 -19.56
CA MET A 170 -6.02 11.03 -20.45
C MET A 170 -4.75 10.26 -20.09
N LYS A 171 -4.85 8.94 -20.02
CA LYS A 171 -3.72 8.03 -19.80
C LYS A 171 -3.28 7.45 -21.13
N VAL A 172 -2.06 7.76 -21.54
CA VAL A 172 -1.41 7.16 -22.71
C VAL A 172 -0.46 6.08 -22.21
N ARG A 173 -0.75 4.84 -22.51
CA ARG A 173 0.08 3.70 -22.12
C ARG A 173 1.31 3.62 -23.01
N VAL A 174 2.48 3.46 -22.44
CA VAL A 174 3.70 3.13 -23.16
C VAL A 174 3.66 1.63 -23.47
N LEU A 175 3.59 1.27 -24.74
CA LEU A 175 3.51 -0.12 -25.16
C LEU A 175 4.90 -0.73 -25.33
N ASP A 176 4.97 -2.03 -25.17
CA ASP A 176 6.17 -2.82 -25.41
C ASP A 176 6.13 -3.40 -26.84
N ASP A 177 6.13 -2.48 -27.84
CA ASP A 177 6.13 -2.87 -29.25
C ASP A 177 7.57 -3.00 -29.75
N GLU A 178 7.85 -4.06 -30.48
CA GLU A 178 9.16 -4.32 -31.11
C GLU A 178 9.58 -3.21 -32.09
N SER A 179 8.59 -2.51 -32.69
CA SER A 179 8.83 -1.43 -33.66
C SER A 179 9.22 -0.08 -33.02
N ASN A 180 9.05 0.10 -31.72
CA ASN A 180 9.22 1.38 -30.99
C ASN A 180 8.34 2.55 -31.49
N ASP A 181 7.56 2.38 -32.55
CA ASP A 181 6.78 3.46 -33.17
C ASP A 181 5.84 4.16 -32.16
N ASN A 182 5.20 3.41 -31.27
CA ASN A 182 4.34 3.98 -30.25
C ASN A 182 5.11 4.87 -29.27
N ARG A 183 6.31 4.44 -28.85
CA ARG A 183 7.15 5.17 -27.87
C ARG A 183 7.67 6.46 -28.46
N GLU A 184 8.11 6.47 -29.73
CA GLU A 184 8.57 7.66 -30.43
C GLU A 184 7.45 8.69 -30.55
N VAL A 185 6.25 8.28 -30.94
CA VAL A 185 5.06 9.15 -31.00
C VAL A 185 4.73 9.74 -29.62
N VAL A 186 4.85 8.97 -28.53
CA VAL A 186 4.60 9.48 -27.17
C VAL A 186 5.66 10.51 -26.79
N VAL A 187 6.95 10.28 -27.14
CA VAL A 187 8.07 11.20 -26.87
C VAL A 187 7.93 12.50 -27.65
N GLU A 188 7.60 12.45 -28.95
CA GLU A 188 7.40 13.63 -29.77
C GLU A 188 6.26 14.53 -29.26
N ASN A 189 5.21 13.90 -28.74
CA ASN A 189 4.02 14.59 -28.23
C ASN A 189 4.11 14.94 -26.72
N LEU A 190 5.27 14.75 -26.07
CA LEU A 190 5.46 15.08 -24.67
C LEU A 190 5.56 16.60 -24.47
N GLN A 191 4.74 17.15 -23.58
CA GLN A 191 4.68 18.58 -23.31
C GLN A 191 5.00 18.89 -21.83
N TYR A 192 5.42 20.12 -21.56
CA TYR A 192 5.59 20.61 -20.19
C TYR A 192 4.26 20.56 -19.43
N GLY A 193 4.29 20.05 -18.20
CA GLY A 193 3.11 19.85 -17.37
C GLY A 193 2.43 18.50 -17.52
N ASP A 194 2.81 17.67 -18.50
CA ASP A 194 2.43 16.27 -18.53
C ASP A 194 3.03 15.52 -17.33
N ILE A 195 2.42 14.42 -16.93
CA ILE A 195 2.91 13.59 -15.81
C ILE A 195 3.35 12.23 -16.37
N VAL A 196 4.63 11.93 -16.23
CA VAL A 196 5.20 10.63 -16.58
C VAL A 196 5.20 9.73 -15.35
N MET A 197 4.60 8.55 -15.47
CA MET A 197 4.65 7.51 -14.43
C MET A 197 5.87 6.63 -14.69
N ARG A 198 7.01 7.10 -14.15
CA ARG A 198 8.30 6.42 -14.30
C ARG A 198 8.50 5.30 -13.28
N HIS A 199 9.41 4.40 -13.54
CA HIS A 199 9.87 3.41 -12.57
C HIS A 199 10.53 4.09 -11.37
N LEU A 200 10.60 3.37 -10.25
CA LEU A 200 11.46 3.75 -9.13
C LEU A 200 12.91 3.78 -9.59
N LYS A 201 13.65 4.80 -9.14
CA LYS A 201 15.10 4.93 -9.37
C LYS A 201 15.82 5.11 -8.05
N ASP A 202 17.15 4.97 -8.08
CA ASP A 202 18.00 5.20 -6.93
C ASP A 202 17.82 6.63 -6.39
N GLY A 203 17.72 6.75 -5.06
CA GLY A 203 17.49 8.01 -4.37
C GLY A 203 16.02 8.43 -4.22
N ASP A 204 15.07 7.72 -4.82
CA ASP A 204 13.65 7.96 -4.55
C ASP A 204 13.31 7.64 -3.10
N ILE A 205 12.44 8.45 -2.51
CA ILE A 205 12.01 8.25 -1.12
C ILE A 205 10.74 7.40 -1.10
N VAL A 206 10.76 6.35 -0.29
CA VAL A 206 9.65 5.44 -0.07
C VAL A 206 9.39 5.26 1.42
N LEU A 207 8.16 4.98 1.77
CA LEU A 207 7.77 4.65 3.13
C LEU A 207 7.87 3.13 3.33
N PHE A 208 8.62 2.71 4.32
CA PHE A 208 8.86 1.30 4.63
C PHE A 208 8.22 0.96 5.97
N ASN A 209 7.54 -0.18 6.05
CA ASN A 209 6.74 -0.56 7.21
C ASN A 209 6.78 -2.06 7.47
N ARG A 210 6.80 -2.44 8.76
CA ARG A 210 6.51 -3.79 9.22
C ARG A 210 5.31 -3.79 10.18
N GLN A 211 4.38 -4.68 9.97
CA GLN A 211 3.27 -4.92 10.88
C GLN A 211 3.64 -6.03 11.91
N PRO A 212 3.17 -5.92 13.17
CA PRO A 212 2.31 -4.86 13.72
C PRO A 212 3.09 -3.57 13.97
N SER A 213 2.50 -2.42 13.59
CA SER A 213 3.12 -1.10 13.77
C SER A 213 2.78 -0.56 15.17
N LEU A 214 3.63 -0.85 16.15
CA LEU A 214 3.39 -0.56 17.56
C LEU A 214 3.79 0.86 17.97
N HIS A 215 4.67 1.50 17.21
CA HIS A 215 5.14 2.86 17.44
C HIS A 215 5.47 3.54 16.12
N ARG A 216 5.73 4.85 16.14
CA ARG A 216 5.97 5.64 14.93
C ARG A 216 7.20 5.17 14.13
N MET A 217 8.22 4.60 14.77
CA MET A 217 9.43 4.12 14.14
C MET A 217 9.23 2.79 13.37
N SER A 218 8.06 2.14 13.50
CA SER A 218 7.69 1.00 12.65
C SER A 218 7.34 1.42 11.22
N MET A 219 7.31 2.72 10.94
CA MET A 219 7.13 3.31 9.60
C MET A 219 8.18 4.41 9.42
N MET A 220 9.16 4.19 8.56
CA MET A 220 10.22 5.16 8.30
C MET A 220 10.42 5.34 6.79
N ALA A 221 10.87 6.53 6.40
CA ALA A 221 11.20 6.85 5.03
C ALA A 221 12.65 6.45 4.73
N HIS A 222 12.81 5.66 3.67
CA HIS A 222 14.10 5.22 3.16
C HIS A 222 14.34 5.72 1.75
N GLU A 223 15.60 5.84 1.37
CA GLU A 223 16.02 6.07 -0.01
C GLU A 223 16.15 4.74 -0.73
N VAL A 224 15.60 4.67 -1.94
CA VAL A 224 15.60 3.45 -2.74
C VAL A 224 16.98 3.20 -3.32
N ARG A 225 17.41 1.96 -3.30
CA ARG A 225 18.51 1.42 -4.11
C ARG A 225 18.01 0.22 -4.88
N VAL A 226 17.94 0.32 -6.19
CA VAL A 226 17.44 -0.77 -7.04
C VAL A 226 18.51 -1.85 -7.14
N LEU A 227 18.14 -3.06 -6.76
CA LEU A 227 19.06 -4.20 -6.71
C LEU A 227 18.44 -5.42 -7.41
N PRO A 228 19.27 -6.34 -7.91
CA PRO A 228 18.80 -7.60 -8.46
C PRO A 228 18.14 -8.49 -7.39
N TYR A 229 17.53 -9.60 -7.81
CA TYR A 229 16.84 -10.60 -7.02
C TYR A 229 15.41 -10.18 -6.62
N LYS A 230 14.85 -10.82 -5.56
CA LYS A 230 13.40 -10.74 -5.26
C LYS A 230 13.07 -10.23 -3.85
N THR A 231 14.06 -10.00 -2.99
CA THR A 231 13.85 -9.60 -1.60
C THR A 231 14.18 -8.14 -1.37
N PHE A 232 13.47 -7.49 -0.44
CA PHE A 232 13.92 -6.20 0.08
C PHE A 232 15.22 -6.38 0.87
N ARG A 233 16.13 -5.44 0.75
CA ARG A 233 17.38 -5.42 1.48
C ARG A 233 17.34 -4.35 2.55
N LEU A 234 17.78 -4.72 3.73
CA LEU A 234 17.72 -3.85 4.90
C LEU A 234 19.03 -3.89 5.67
N ASN A 235 19.51 -2.72 6.11
CA ASN A 235 20.65 -2.66 7.01
C ASN A 235 20.24 -3.24 8.38
N LEU A 236 21.12 -4.03 8.99
CA LEU A 236 20.81 -4.69 10.26
C LEU A 236 20.55 -3.72 11.41
N CYS A 237 21.16 -2.53 11.39
CA CYS A 237 20.99 -1.53 12.44
C CYS A 237 19.54 -0.99 12.54
N VAL A 238 18.72 -1.12 11.50
CA VAL A 238 17.32 -0.68 11.50
C VAL A 238 16.32 -1.80 11.84
N CYS A 239 16.78 -3.00 12.11
CA CYS A 239 15.91 -4.10 12.55
C CYS A 239 15.19 -3.81 13.87
N PRO A 240 15.82 -3.25 14.93
CA PRO A 240 15.15 -2.99 16.20
C PRO A 240 13.90 -2.11 16.09
N PRO A 241 13.89 -0.95 15.41
CA PRO A 241 12.67 -0.13 15.29
C PRO A 241 11.53 -0.84 14.54
N TYR A 242 11.84 -1.71 13.59
CA TYR A 242 10.84 -2.54 12.91
C TYR A 242 10.47 -3.80 13.67
N ASN A 243 11.22 -4.15 14.71
CA ASN A 243 11.17 -5.46 15.36
C ASN A 243 11.19 -6.59 14.32
N ALA A 244 12.09 -6.48 13.35
CA ALA A 244 12.22 -7.37 12.22
C ALA A 244 13.36 -8.35 12.42
N ASP A 245 13.17 -9.58 11.96
CA ASP A 245 14.21 -10.60 11.82
C ASP A 245 14.16 -11.21 10.39
N PHE A 246 15.13 -12.03 10.06
CA PHE A 246 15.28 -12.56 8.71
C PHE A 246 14.92 -14.05 8.63
N ASP A 247 13.95 -14.47 9.39
CA ASP A 247 13.44 -15.84 9.44
C ASP A 247 12.28 -16.12 8.46
N GLY A 248 11.98 -15.14 7.59
CA GLY A 248 10.87 -15.18 6.65
C GLY A 248 9.92 -13.98 6.77
N ASP A 249 10.27 -12.99 7.58
CA ASP A 249 9.52 -11.77 7.72
C ASP A 249 9.31 -11.06 6.38
N GLU A 250 8.12 -10.53 6.20
CA GLU A 250 7.74 -9.69 5.08
C GLU A 250 7.53 -8.26 5.54
N MET A 251 7.91 -7.31 4.70
CA MET A 251 7.67 -5.88 4.93
C MET A 251 6.95 -5.24 3.76
N ASN A 252 6.32 -4.11 4.04
CA ASN A 252 5.56 -3.35 3.07
C ASN A 252 6.31 -2.07 2.68
N MET A 253 6.27 -1.73 1.40
CA MET A 253 6.79 -0.50 0.85
C MET A 253 5.64 0.30 0.24
N HIS A 254 5.60 1.61 0.48
CA HIS A 254 4.63 2.52 -0.10
C HIS A 254 5.36 3.62 -0.86
N VAL A 255 4.89 3.91 -2.07
CA VAL A 255 5.47 4.93 -2.93
C VAL A 255 4.60 6.17 -2.93
N PHE A 256 5.21 7.31 -2.66
CA PHE A 256 4.51 8.59 -2.60
C PHE A 256 4.06 9.05 -3.99
N GLN A 257 2.83 9.53 -4.07
CA GLN A 257 2.21 9.99 -5.31
C GLN A 257 2.10 11.51 -5.42
N THR A 258 2.46 12.25 -4.36
CA THR A 258 2.48 13.72 -4.34
C THR A 258 3.81 14.23 -3.81
N ASP A 259 4.20 15.42 -4.26
CA ASP A 259 5.46 16.04 -3.84
C ASP A 259 5.41 16.51 -2.38
N GLU A 260 4.23 16.94 -1.91
CA GLU A 260 4.02 17.31 -0.50
C GLU A 260 4.27 16.13 0.43
N SER A 261 3.70 14.96 0.10
CA SER A 261 3.91 13.74 0.92
C SER A 261 5.37 13.31 0.91
N ARG A 262 6.05 13.46 -0.23
CA ARG A 262 7.48 13.16 -0.36
C ARG A 262 8.34 14.11 0.46
N ALA A 263 8.02 15.40 0.45
CA ALA A 263 8.72 16.42 1.25
C ALA A 263 8.51 16.19 2.76
N GLU A 264 7.30 15.84 3.18
CA GLU A 264 7.00 15.49 4.57
C GLU A 264 7.78 14.24 5.01
N ALA A 265 7.78 13.20 4.19
CA ALA A 265 8.53 11.98 4.46
C ALA A 265 10.05 12.26 4.60
N LYS A 266 10.58 13.09 3.71
CA LYS A 266 12.00 13.48 3.72
C LYS A 266 12.39 14.29 4.94
N SER A 267 11.52 15.15 5.46
CA SER A 267 11.83 16.04 6.58
C SER A 267 11.52 15.45 7.95
N LEU A 268 10.45 14.62 8.07
CA LEU A 268 9.94 14.14 9.36
C LEU A 268 10.09 12.65 9.60
N MET A 269 10.15 11.84 8.52
CA MET A 269 10.07 10.38 8.63
C MET A 269 11.37 9.66 8.29
N ARG A 270 12.44 10.39 7.98
CA ARG A 270 13.74 9.78 7.67
C ARG A 270 14.26 8.96 8.85
N VAL A 271 15.00 7.91 8.54
CA VAL A 271 15.63 7.02 9.53
C VAL A 271 16.51 7.80 10.51
N GLN A 272 17.26 8.79 10.03
CA GLN A 272 18.17 9.62 10.85
C GLN A 272 17.42 10.40 11.93
N GLU A 273 16.18 10.81 11.69
CA GLU A 273 15.35 11.53 12.67
C GLU A 273 14.82 10.61 13.78
N HIS A 274 15.01 9.29 13.63
CA HIS A 274 14.44 8.26 14.51
C HIS A 274 15.53 7.44 15.23
N ILE A 275 16.78 7.88 15.20
CA ILE A 275 17.88 7.20 15.92
C ILE A 275 17.61 7.19 17.42
N LEU A 276 17.12 8.31 17.97
CA LEU A 276 16.77 8.41 19.39
C LEU A 276 15.29 8.14 19.62
N SER A 277 15.00 7.36 20.64
CA SER A 277 13.63 7.07 21.07
C SER A 277 12.99 8.30 21.76
N PRO A 278 11.76 8.70 21.40
CA PRO A 278 11.04 9.75 22.10
C PRO A 278 10.56 9.33 23.50
N ARG A 279 10.60 8.04 23.81
CA ARG A 279 10.15 7.50 25.12
C ARG A 279 11.14 7.80 26.25
N PHE A 280 12.43 7.63 25.99
CA PHE A 280 13.48 7.71 27.01
C PHE A 280 14.76 8.40 26.56
N GLY A 281 14.81 8.88 25.32
CA GLY A 281 15.97 9.61 24.77
C GLY A 281 17.20 8.77 24.47
N GLY A 282 17.13 7.45 24.61
CA GLY A 282 18.21 6.54 24.23
C GLY A 282 18.09 6.07 22.78
N PRO A 283 19.15 5.46 22.20
CA PRO A 283 19.17 5.00 20.82
C PRO A 283 18.25 3.79 20.64
N ILE A 284 17.51 3.78 19.54
CA ILE A 284 16.72 2.63 19.07
C ILE A 284 17.34 2.01 17.80
N ILE A 285 18.02 2.83 16.99
CA ILE A 285 18.80 2.38 15.84
C ILE A 285 20.25 2.33 16.26
N GLY A 286 20.88 1.18 16.09
CA GLY A 286 22.27 1.01 16.51
C GLY A 286 22.83 -0.36 16.12
N ALA A 287 24.11 -0.54 16.42
CA ALA A 287 24.81 -1.78 16.16
C ALA A 287 24.22 -2.96 16.94
N ILE A 288 24.01 -4.10 16.28
CA ILE A 288 23.49 -5.34 16.87
C ILE A 288 24.33 -6.54 16.43
N HIS A 289 24.15 -7.67 17.12
CA HIS A 289 24.75 -8.97 16.77
C HIS A 289 26.27 -8.87 16.50
N ASP A 290 26.70 -9.15 15.26
CA ASP A 290 28.11 -9.22 14.87
C ASP A 290 28.83 -7.87 14.96
N HIS A 291 28.12 -6.74 14.86
CA HIS A 291 28.75 -5.42 15.06
C HIS A 291 29.26 -5.25 16.50
N ILE A 292 28.48 -5.73 17.49
CA ILE A 292 28.88 -5.70 18.91
C ILE A 292 30.06 -6.63 19.16
N SER A 293 29.99 -7.85 18.61
CA SER A 293 31.06 -8.85 18.72
C SER A 293 32.36 -8.34 18.05
N GLY A 294 32.24 -7.74 16.88
CA GLY A 294 33.37 -7.15 16.15
C GLY A 294 34.00 -5.96 16.91
N ALA A 295 33.16 -5.07 17.44
CA ALA A 295 33.64 -3.96 18.25
C ALA A 295 34.36 -4.43 19.52
N TYR A 296 33.83 -5.43 20.21
CA TYR A 296 34.48 -6.04 21.36
C TYR A 296 35.86 -6.63 21.02
N LEU A 297 35.95 -7.36 19.91
CA LEU A 297 37.20 -7.96 19.47
C LEU A 297 38.25 -6.91 19.11
N LEU A 298 37.84 -5.83 18.43
CA LEU A 298 38.71 -4.71 18.05
C LEU A 298 39.23 -3.89 19.24
N THR A 299 38.42 -3.79 20.29
CA THR A 299 38.74 -2.97 21.46
C THR A 299 39.26 -3.78 22.65
N ARG A 300 39.45 -5.08 22.48
CA ARG A 300 40.00 -5.96 23.51
C ARG A 300 41.45 -5.61 23.85
N ASP A 301 41.79 -5.60 25.12
CA ASP A 301 43.14 -5.38 25.59
C ASP A 301 44.12 -6.37 24.96
N GLY A 302 45.25 -5.85 24.47
CA GLY A 302 46.31 -6.64 23.78
C GLY A 302 46.04 -7.00 22.34
N PHE A 303 44.89 -6.54 21.74
CA PHE A 303 44.66 -6.70 20.32
C PHE A 303 45.50 -5.69 19.53
N THR A 304 46.29 -6.17 18.59
CA THR A 304 47.14 -5.36 17.70
C THR A 304 46.83 -5.70 16.25
N VAL A 305 46.68 -4.69 15.42
CA VAL A 305 46.43 -4.83 13.98
C VAL A 305 47.67 -4.42 13.24
N ARG A 306 48.06 -5.13 12.18
CA ARG A 306 49.14 -4.73 11.29
C ARG A 306 48.72 -3.47 10.51
N GLU A 307 49.67 -2.64 10.15
CA GLU A 307 49.41 -1.38 9.45
C GLU A 307 48.60 -1.59 8.16
N ASP A 308 48.98 -2.55 7.33
CA ASP A 308 48.28 -2.89 6.09
C ASP A 308 46.80 -3.27 6.32
N ASP A 309 46.52 -4.07 7.37
CA ASP A 309 45.17 -4.50 7.72
C ASP A 309 44.34 -3.31 8.27
N ALA A 310 44.97 -2.41 9.03
CA ALA A 310 44.32 -1.20 9.53
C ALA A 310 43.89 -0.28 8.37
N PHE A 311 44.77 -0.04 7.39
CA PHE A 311 44.42 0.74 6.19
C PHE A 311 43.31 0.08 5.38
N GLN A 312 43.30 -1.25 5.24
CA GLN A 312 42.21 -1.95 4.58
C GLN A 312 40.89 -1.82 5.33
N MET A 313 40.88 -1.91 6.67
CA MET A 313 39.68 -1.71 7.48
C MET A 313 39.12 -0.29 7.32
N ILE A 314 39.96 0.73 7.39
CA ILE A 314 39.59 2.12 7.19
C ILE A 314 39.01 2.33 5.78
N ARG A 315 39.66 1.83 4.76
CA ARG A 315 39.17 1.91 3.37
C ARG A 315 37.82 1.24 3.19
N LYS A 316 37.61 0.05 3.77
CA LYS A 316 36.36 -0.70 3.67
C LYS A 316 35.21 -0.11 4.51
N SER A 317 35.53 0.69 5.53
CA SER A 317 34.52 1.31 6.38
C SER A 317 33.76 2.48 5.73
N HIS A 318 34.15 2.88 4.52
CA HIS A 318 33.58 4.05 3.82
C HIS A 318 33.65 5.38 4.59
N LEU A 319 34.48 5.45 5.65
CA LEU A 319 34.66 6.66 6.44
C LEU A 319 35.52 7.71 5.72
N LEU A 320 36.31 7.28 4.75
CA LEU A 320 37.07 8.17 3.85
C LEU A 320 36.20 8.41 2.61
N ASN A 321 35.47 9.50 2.60
CA ASN A 321 34.98 10.09 1.37
C ASN A 321 36.23 10.47 0.54
N ASN A 322 36.16 10.32 -0.77
CA ASN A 322 37.23 10.64 -1.71
C ASN A 322 37.74 12.11 -1.63
N GLU A 323 37.14 12.94 -0.79
CA GLU A 323 37.52 14.33 -0.54
C GLU A 323 38.70 14.50 0.42
N TYR A 324 39.23 13.41 1.00
CA TYR A 324 40.39 13.44 1.92
C TYR A 324 41.60 12.62 1.42
N VAL A 325 41.61 12.27 0.16
CA VAL A 325 42.75 11.58 -0.47
C VAL A 325 43.34 12.49 -1.54
N ASP A 326 43.91 13.62 -1.09
CA ASP A 326 44.90 14.42 -1.81
C ASP A 326 46.19 14.48 -0.99
#